data_5a609ef1936d86dce53afc3c56ca7ebc
#
_entry.id   5a609ef1936d86dce53afc3c56ca7ebc
#
_cell.length_a   1.000
_cell.length_b   1.000
_cell.length_c   1.000
_cell.angle_alpha   90.00
_cell.angle_beta   90.00
_cell.angle_gamma   90.00
#
_symmetry.space_group_name_H-M   'P 1'
#
loop_
_entity.id
_entity.type
_entity.pdbx_description
1 polymer ?
#
loop_
_entity_poly.entity_id
_entity_poly.type
_entity_poly.pdbx_seq_one_letter_code
_entity_poly.pdbx_strand_id
1 'polypeptide(L)'
;VRAASLDAMADANAKVNRAIRGASSALGAESEIEDLPGYLPLEEARALSQIFADNAALLFPEASVSWNRPFCGSTDMGDLSYIMPVIQPTVSGFAGALHSKDFRVTDPRMAYLAPAVLMAATTADLLADGAQRAAALLRDFASKDKGQYDHLWQEFLSPCPEKNGSNI
;
A
#
# COMPACT_ATOMS: atom_id res chain seq x y z
N VAL A 1 6.84 9.22 7.67
CA VAL A 1 5.61 8.72 8.31
C VAL A 1 4.96 7.69 7.40
N ARG A 2 4.33 6.64 7.98
CA ARG A 2 3.58 5.59 7.28
C ARG A 2 2.35 5.24 8.08
N ALA A 3 1.25 4.94 7.41
CA ALA A 3 0.01 4.50 8.05
C ALA A 3 -0.82 3.63 7.09
N ALA A 4 -1.87 3.01 7.61
CA ALA A 4 -2.73 2.10 6.85
C ALA A 4 -3.77 2.82 5.98
N SER A 5 -3.97 4.13 6.16
CA SER A 5 -4.86 4.96 5.35
C SER A 5 -4.30 6.36 5.18
N LEU A 6 -4.81 7.08 4.20
CA LEU A 6 -4.44 8.48 3.93
C LEU A 6 -4.69 9.38 5.15
N ASP A 7 -5.88 9.31 5.74
CA ASP A 7 -6.25 10.15 6.88
C ASP A 7 -5.35 9.88 8.09
N ALA A 8 -5.05 8.60 8.36
CA ALA A 8 -4.14 8.23 9.43
C ALA A 8 -2.71 8.69 9.16
N MET A 9 -2.26 8.68 7.91
CA MET A 9 -0.94 9.17 7.51
C MET A 9 -0.84 10.68 7.67
N ALA A 10 -1.85 11.43 7.24
CA ALA A 10 -1.92 12.88 7.38
C ALA A 10 -1.92 13.31 8.86
N ASP A 11 -2.77 12.68 9.68
CA ASP A 11 -2.85 12.94 11.11
C ASP A 11 -1.52 12.64 11.83
N ALA A 12 -0.89 11.50 11.50
CA ALA A 12 0.41 11.14 12.07
C ALA A 12 1.51 12.11 11.65
N ASN A 13 1.55 12.54 10.38
CA ASN A 13 2.52 13.50 9.88
C ASN A 13 2.38 14.85 10.60
N ALA A 14 1.17 15.36 10.72
CA ALA A 14 0.89 16.60 11.45
C ALA A 14 1.33 16.53 12.93
N LYS A 15 1.13 15.38 13.58
CA LYS A 15 1.56 15.16 14.97
C LYS A 15 3.09 15.10 15.10
N VAL A 16 3.77 14.41 14.19
CA VAL A 16 5.23 14.35 14.16
C VAL A 16 5.82 15.74 13.96
N ASN A 17 5.31 16.51 13.00
CA ASN A 17 5.77 17.87 12.72
C ASN A 17 5.58 18.79 13.93
N ARG A 18 4.43 18.70 14.63
CA ARG A 18 4.21 19.44 15.88
C ARG A 18 5.19 19.03 16.99
N ALA A 19 5.48 17.74 17.12
CA ALA A 19 6.41 17.25 18.11
C ALA A 19 7.85 17.78 17.86
N ILE A 20 8.29 17.79 16.59
CA ILE A 20 9.60 18.32 16.20
C ILE A 20 9.69 19.82 16.53
N ARG A 21 8.68 20.60 16.12
CA ARG A 21 8.65 22.05 16.43
C ARG A 21 8.63 22.32 17.93
N GLY A 22 7.82 21.57 18.67
CA GLY A 22 7.74 21.70 20.13
C GLY A 22 9.07 21.37 20.83
N ALA A 23 9.73 20.30 20.40
CA ALA A 23 11.04 19.93 20.95
C ALA A 23 12.11 20.97 20.63
N SER A 24 12.15 21.50 19.41
CA SER A 24 13.08 22.55 19.01
C SER A 24 12.87 23.83 19.82
N SER A 25 11.61 24.26 19.95
CA SER A 25 11.26 25.44 20.76
C SER A 25 11.62 25.27 22.22
N ALA A 26 11.41 24.10 22.81
CA ALA A 26 11.75 23.82 24.22
C ALA A 26 13.25 23.92 24.48
N LEU A 27 14.09 23.68 23.48
CA LEU A 27 15.55 23.77 23.57
C LEU A 27 16.10 25.12 23.08
N GLY A 28 15.24 26.07 22.69
CA GLY A 28 15.66 27.35 22.12
C GLY A 28 16.33 27.23 20.74
N ALA A 29 16.02 26.13 20.01
CA ALA A 29 16.50 25.91 18.64
C ALA A 29 15.42 26.25 17.63
N GLU A 30 15.83 26.55 16.41
CA GLU A 30 14.95 26.66 15.25
C GLU A 30 14.91 25.34 14.49
N SER A 31 13.78 25.03 13.85
CA SER A 31 13.62 23.84 13.00
C SER A 31 12.93 24.21 11.69
N GLU A 32 13.49 23.72 10.60
CA GLU A 32 12.86 23.72 9.28
C GLU A 32 12.41 22.28 8.99
N ILE A 33 11.19 22.12 8.52
CA ILE A 33 10.59 20.82 8.21
C ILE A 33 10.17 20.86 6.74
N GLU A 34 10.71 19.94 5.97
CA GLU A 34 10.32 19.70 4.59
C GLU A 34 9.63 18.33 4.50
N ASP A 35 8.36 18.34 4.09
CA ASP A 35 7.61 17.11 3.82
C ASP A 35 7.75 16.74 2.34
N LEU A 36 8.39 15.61 2.06
CA LEU A 36 8.56 15.09 0.71
C LEU A 36 7.60 13.92 0.47
N PRO A 37 7.02 13.81 -0.74
CA PRO A 37 6.16 12.68 -1.08
C PRO A 37 6.94 11.37 -1.04
N GLY A 38 6.35 10.35 -0.44
CA GLY A 38 6.80 8.98 -0.52
C GLY A 38 5.84 8.17 -1.38
N TYR A 39 5.28 7.09 -0.84
CA TYR A 39 4.24 6.30 -1.48
C TYR A 39 2.93 6.41 -0.68
N LEU A 40 1.80 6.40 -1.39
CA LEU A 40 0.48 6.32 -0.78
C LEU A 40 0.27 4.97 -0.08
N PRO A 41 -0.60 4.87 0.93
CA PRO A 41 -1.01 3.60 1.49
C PRO A 41 -1.60 2.69 0.43
N LEU A 42 -1.25 1.41 0.45
CA LEU A 42 -1.78 0.43 -0.50
C LEU A 42 -3.25 0.10 -0.17
N GLU A 43 -4.12 0.33 -1.14
CA GLU A 43 -5.54 -0.05 -1.11
C GLU A 43 -5.79 -1.18 -2.11
N GLU A 44 -5.79 -2.42 -1.63
CA GLU A 44 -5.97 -3.57 -2.50
C GLU A 44 -7.41 -3.71 -3.00
N ALA A 45 -7.57 -4.01 -4.28
CA ALA A 45 -8.86 -4.29 -4.90
C ALA A 45 -9.40 -5.64 -4.44
N ARG A 46 -10.39 -5.63 -3.53
CA ARG A 46 -10.93 -6.84 -2.91
C ARG A 46 -11.40 -7.91 -3.90
N ALA A 47 -12.06 -7.50 -4.97
CA ALA A 47 -12.56 -8.43 -5.98
C ALA A 47 -11.40 -9.12 -6.72
N LEU A 48 -10.30 -8.41 -7.00
CA LEU A 48 -9.10 -8.98 -7.59
C LEU A 48 -8.38 -9.91 -6.61
N SER A 49 -8.29 -9.51 -5.33
CA SER A 49 -7.74 -10.36 -4.26
C SER A 49 -8.53 -11.68 -4.12
N GLN A 50 -9.86 -11.64 -4.31
CA GLN A 50 -10.69 -12.86 -4.25
C GLN A 50 -10.37 -13.82 -5.39
N ILE A 51 -10.24 -13.33 -6.63
CA ILE A 51 -9.85 -14.16 -7.78
C ILE A 51 -8.49 -14.84 -7.53
N PHE A 52 -7.53 -14.08 -7.00
CA PHE A 52 -6.22 -14.62 -6.65
C PHE A 52 -6.32 -15.69 -5.56
N ALA A 53 -7.12 -15.47 -4.52
CA ALA A 53 -7.30 -16.39 -3.43
C ALA A 53 -8.01 -17.69 -3.85
N ASP A 54 -9.01 -17.58 -4.74
CA ASP A 54 -9.70 -18.75 -5.31
C ASP A 54 -8.73 -19.63 -6.10
N ASN A 55 -7.86 -19.02 -6.92
CA ASN A 55 -6.79 -19.73 -7.60
C ASN A 55 -5.78 -20.34 -6.65
N ALA A 56 -5.43 -19.65 -5.56
CA ALA A 56 -4.53 -20.19 -4.54
C ALA A 56 -5.13 -21.43 -3.86
N ALA A 57 -6.40 -21.38 -3.49
CA ALA A 57 -7.10 -22.52 -2.89
C ALA A 57 -7.22 -23.73 -3.84
N LEU A 58 -7.39 -23.46 -5.15
CA LEU A 58 -7.50 -24.51 -6.16
C LEU A 58 -6.14 -25.18 -6.47
N LEU A 59 -5.11 -24.38 -6.67
CA LEU A 59 -3.81 -24.83 -7.20
C LEU A 59 -2.81 -25.22 -6.11
N PHE A 60 -3.00 -24.71 -4.89
CA PHE A 60 -2.18 -24.96 -3.72
C PHE A 60 -3.06 -25.21 -2.49
N PRO A 61 -3.86 -26.30 -2.47
CA PRO A 61 -4.82 -26.58 -1.40
C PRO A 61 -4.18 -26.78 -0.03
N GLU A 62 -2.88 -27.07 0.02
CA GLU A 62 -2.08 -27.14 1.22
C GLU A 62 -1.69 -25.79 1.81
N ALA A 63 -1.81 -24.71 1.02
CA ALA A 63 -1.46 -23.37 1.45
C ALA A 63 -2.64 -22.70 2.18
N SER A 64 -2.35 -21.99 3.25
CA SER A 64 -3.35 -21.16 3.93
C SER A 64 -3.33 -19.74 3.34
N VAL A 65 -4.49 -19.26 2.93
CA VAL A 65 -4.68 -17.86 2.52
C VAL A 65 -5.12 -17.04 3.74
N SER A 66 -4.37 -16.01 4.08
CA SER A 66 -4.74 -15.07 5.15
C SER A 66 -5.01 -13.68 4.59
N TRP A 67 -6.05 -13.06 5.10
CA TRP A 67 -6.55 -11.77 4.67
C TRP A 67 -6.22 -10.67 5.69
N ASN A 68 -6.20 -9.42 5.21
CA ASN A 68 -6.15 -8.22 6.06
C ASN A 68 -4.99 -8.22 7.07
N ARG A 69 -3.83 -8.76 6.71
CA ARG A 69 -2.65 -8.61 7.55
C ARG A 69 -2.18 -7.18 7.50
N PRO A 70 -2.01 -6.52 8.66
CA PRO A 70 -1.46 -5.17 8.67
C PRO A 70 -0.08 -5.18 8.02
N PHE A 71 0.11 -4.35 7.02
CA PHE A 71 1.38 -4.15 6.36
C PHE A 71 1.84 -2.71 6.61
N CYS A 72 2.91 -2.56 7.37
CA CYS A 72 3.51 -1.25 7.66
C CYS A 72 4.65 -0.89 6.70
N GLY A 73 4.79 -1.63 5.62
CA GLY A 73 5.76 -1.35 4.56
C GLY A 73 5.33 -0.18 3.68
N SER A 74 6.20 0.18 2.76
CA SER A 74 5.96 1.16 1.71
C SER A 74 6.23 0.50 0.38
N THR A 75 5.38 0.75 -0.60
CA THR A 75 5.46 0.19 -1.94
C THR A 75 4.87 1.16 -2.95
N ASP A 76 5.44 1.22 -4.14
CA ASP A 76 4.93 1.98 -5.28
C ASP A 76 3.55 1.49 -5.77
N MET A 77 3.20 0.24 -5.45
CA MET A 77 1.84 -0.27 -5.68
C MET A 77 0.78 0.53 -4.92
N GLY A 78 1.15 1.22 -3.83
CA GLY A 78 0.27 2.14 -3.13
C GLY A 78 -0.27 3.21 -4.07
N ASP A 79 0.59 3.89 -4.81
CA ASP A 79 0.18 4.93 -5.76
C ASP A 79 -0.70 4.36 -6.88
N LEU A 80 -0.34 3.20 -7.43
CA LEU A 80 -1.13 2.53 -8.46
C LEU A 80 -2.52 2.14 -7.97
N SER A 81 -2.67 1.83 -6.67
CA SER A 81 -3.97 1.44 -6.09
C SER A 81 -5.03 2.54 -6.13
N TYR A 82 -4.65 3.79 -6.35
CA TYR A 82 -5.57 4.92 -6.50
C TYR A 82 -6.01 5.17 -7.93
N ILE A 83 -5.30 4.63 -8.91
CA ILE A 83 -5.58 4.86 -10.34
C ILE A 83 -6.05 3.60 -11.07
N MET A 84 -5.78 2.41 -10.54
CA MET A 84 -6.21 1.14 -11.12
C MET A 84 -6.37 0.05 -10.04
N PRO A 85 -7.18 -1.01 -10.29
CA PRO A 85 -7.27 -2.15 -9.37
C PRO A 85 -5.92 -2.86 -9.27
N VAL A 86 -5.38 -2.97 -8.06
CA VAL A 86 -4.13 -3.68 -7.78
C VAL A 86 -4.26 -4.61 -6.60
N ILE A 87 -3.38 -5.61 -6.53
CA ILE A 87 -3.11 -6.42 -5.35
C ILE A 87 -1.61 -6.64 -5.22
N GLN A 88 -1.15 -6.86 -4.01
CA GLN A 88 0.24 -7.22 -3.72
C GLN A 88 0.29 -8.40 -2.75
N PRO A 89 -0.11 -9.60 -3.18
CA PRO A 89 -0.07 -10.78 -2.34
C PRO A 89 1.38 -11.15 -1.99
N THR A 90 1.56 -11.67 -0.79
CA THR A 90 2.83 -12.23 -0.35
C THR A 90 2.75 -13.74 -0.29
N VAL A 91 3.85 -14.41 -0.58
CA VAL A 91 3.96 -15.87 -0.55
C VAL A 91 4.95 -16.32 0.53
N SER A 92 4.81 -17.55 0.97
CA SER A 92 5.77 -18.24 1.86
C SER A 92 6.98 -18.75 1.07
N GLY A 93 7.83 -19.51 1.72
CA GLY A 93 9.01 -20.13 1.10
C GLY A 93 10.30 -19.39 1.40
N PHE A 94 10.27 -18.44 2.33
CA PHE A 94 11.41 -17.67 2.77
C PHE A 94 11.65 -17.81 4.27
N ALA A 95 12.89 -17.61 4.69
CA ALA A 95 13.30 -17.49 6.09
C ALA A 95 14.22 -16.30 6.28
N GLY A 96 14.34 -15.82 7.53
CA GLY A 96 15.06 -14.59 7.88
C GLY A 96 14.15 -13.37 7.81
N ALA A 97 14.61 -12.27 8.38
CA ALA A 97 13.89 -11.00 8.32
C ALA A 97 14.07 -10.33 6.94
N LEU A 98 13.03 -9.66 6.45
CA LEU A 98 13.14 -8.84 5.24
C LEU A 98 14.29 -7.83 5.37
N HIS A 99 15.02 -7.61 4.28
CA HIS A 99 16.17 -6.71 4.21
C HIS A 99 17.36 -7.09 5.11
N SER A 100 17.39 -8.32 5.65
CA SER A 100 18.53 -8.82 6.40
C SER A 100 19.43 -9.70 5.55
N LYS A 101 20.70 -9.83 5.97
CA LYS A 101 21.65 -10.76 5.34
C LYS A 101 21.26 -12.23 5.46
N ASP A 102 20.36 -12.55 6.38
CA ASP A 102 19.89 -13.92 6.64
C ASP A 102 18.63 -14.26 5.84
N PHE A 103 18.07 -13.30 5.10
CA PHE A 103 16.92 -13.54 4.24
C PHE A 103 17.30 -14.50 3.10
N ARG A 104 16.61 -15.64 3.03
CA ARG A 104 16.92 -16.69 2.06
C ARG A 104 15.67 -17.48 1.66
N VAL A 105 15.70 -18.07 0.49
CA VAL A 105 14.71 -19.05 0.04
C VAL A 105 14.91 -20.35 0.79
N THR A 106 13.83 -20.91 1.33
CA THR A 106 13.79 -22.21 2.00
C THR A 106 12.89 -23.22 1.30
N ASP A 107 11.92 -22.75 0.54
CA ASP A 107 11.07 -23.56 -0.33
C ASP A 107 10.93 -22.89 -1.71
N PRO A 108 11.73 -23.34 -2.71
CA PRO A 108 11.67 -22.77 -4.06
C PRO A 108 10.32 -22.92 -4.75
N ARG A 109 9.55 -23.97 -4.42
CA ARG A 109 8.21 -24.17 -4.98
C ARG A 109 7.28 -23.04 -4.56
N MET A 110 7.26 -22.73 -3.28
CA MET A 110 6.42 -21.65 -2.74
C MET A 110 6.97 -20.26 -3.05
N ALA A 111 8.31 -20.10 -3.11
CA ALA A 111 8.92 -18.80 -3.36
C ALA A 111 8.88 -18.36 -4.82
N TYR A 112 8.96 -19.29 -5.77
CA TYR A 112 9.09 -18.97 -7.20
C TYR A 112 7.95 -19.52 -8.04
N LEU A 113 7.63 -20.82 -7.89
CA LEU A 113 6.64 -21.45 -8.75
C LEU A 113 5.23 -21.01 -8.40
N ALA A 114 4.88 -20.97 -7.11
CA ALA A 114 3.53 -20.59 -6.69
C ALA A 114 3.14 -19.18 -7.16
N PRO A 115 3.91 -18.11 -6.94
CA PRO A 115 3.54 -16.79 -7.44
C PRO A 115 3.45 -16.71 -8.96
N ALA A 116 4.35 -17.39 -9.69
CA ALA A 116 4.30 -17.41 -11.15
C ALA A 116 3.03 -18.07 -11.68
N VAL A 117 2.66 -19.23 -11.13
CA VAL A 117 1.44 -19.97 -11.51
C VAL A 117 0.19 -19.19 -11.12
N LEU A 118 0.16 -18.60 -9.92
CA LEU A 118 -0.98 -17.81 -9.44
C LEU A 118 -1.20 -16.53 -10.26
N MET A 119 -0.14 -15.83 -10.63
CA MET A 119 -0.23 -14.67 -11.53
C MET A 119 -0.77 -15.09 -12.90
N ALA A 120 -0.27 -16.19 -13.47
CA ALA A 120 -0.74 -16.69 -14.75
C ALA A 120 -2.21 -17.12 -14.71
N ALA A 121 -2.63 -17.86 -13.68
CA ALA A 121 -4.01 -18.29 -13.50
C ALA A 121 -4.96 -17.10 -13.32
N THR A 122 -4.59 -16.15 -12.45
CA THR A 122 -5.38 -14.92 -12.23
C THR A 122 -5.50 -14.10 -13.51
N THR A 123 -4.44 -13.98 -14.29
CA THR A 123 -4.46 -13.30 -15.59
C THR A 123 -5.36 -14.04 -16.59
N ALA A 124 -5.29 -15.37 -16.64
CA ALA A 124 -6.16 -16.18 -17.48
C ALA A 124 -7.66 -15.99 -17.13
N ASP A 125 -7.98 -15.99 -15.84
CA ASP A 125 -9.35 -15.72 -15.36
C ASP A 125 -9.85 -14.32 -15.72
N LEU A 126 -9.00 -13.32 -15.67
CA LEU A 126 -9.34 -11.95 -16.03
C LEU A 126 -9.60 -11.79 -17.53
N LEU A 127 -8.86 -12.55 -18.36
CA LEU A 127 -8.93 -12.46 -19.82
C LEU A 127 -9.92 -13.45 -20.45
N ALA A 128 -10.37 -14.48 -19.71
CA ALA A 128 -11.35 -15.42 -20.18
C ALA A 128 -12.67 -14.74 -20.59
N ASP A 129 -13.43 -15.39 -21.46
CA ASP A 129 -14.77 -14.98 -21.89
C ASP A 129 -14.83 -13.52 -22.38
N GLY A 130 -13.82 -13.11 -23.16
CA GLY A 130 -13.73 -11.75 -23.68
C GLY A 130 -13.40 -10.70 -22.61
N ALA A 131 -12.65 -11.09 -21.58
CA ALA A 131 -12.20 -10.23 -20.49
C ALA A 131 -13.33 -9.58 -19.66
N GLN A 132 -14.47 -10.25 -19.55
CA GLN A 132 -15.63 -9.71 -18.82
C GLN A 132 -15.31 -9.43 -17.34
N ARG A 133 -14.51 -10.28 -16.69
CA ARG A 133 -14.08 -10.07 -15.29
C ARG A 133 -13.19 -8.84 -15.16
N ALA A 134 -12.22 -8.66 -16.04
CA ALA A 134 -11.38 -7.45 -16.04
C ALA A 134 -12.21 -6.19 -16.29
N ALA A 135 -13.14 -6.23 -17.25
CA ALA A 135 -14.03 -5.10 -17.53
C ALA A 135 -14.93 -4.76 -16.34
N ALA A 136 -15.41 -5.75 -15.59
CA ALA A 136 -16.19 -5.53 -14.37
C ALA A 136 -15.34 -4.88 -13.27
N LEU A 137 -14.13 -5.38 -13.02
CA LEU A 137 -13.20 -4.77 -12.06
C LEU A 137 -12.91 -3.30 -12.36
N LEU A 138 -12.65 -2.97 -13.63
CA LEU A 138 -12.38 -1.59 -14.04
C LEU A 138 -13.61 -0.69 -13.91
N ARG A 139 -14.80 -1.19 -14.24
CA ARG A 139 -16.06 -0.44 -14.12
C ARG A 139 -16.41 -0.13 -12.67
N ASP A 140 -16.20 -1.10 -11.78
CA ASP A 140 -16.60 -1.01 -10.39
C ASP A 140 -15.52 -0.32 -9.52
N PHE A 141 -14.35 -0.07 -10.10
CA PHE A 141 -13.25 0.62 -9.43
C PHE A 141 -13.40 2.14 -9.52
N ALA A 142 -13.39 2.79 -8.38
CA ALA A 142 -13.43 4.26 -8.30
C ALA A 142 -12.02 4.85 -8.53
N SER A 143 -11.54 4.77 -9.79
CA SER A 143 -10.23 5.33 -10.15
C SER A 143 -10.18 6.84 -9.96
N LYS A 144 -9.06 7.34 -9.47
CA LYS A 144 -8.75 8.77 -9.51
C LYS A 144 -8.10 9.09 -10.84
N ASP A 145 -8.53 10.19 -11.46
CA ASP A 145 -7.81 10.74 -12.59
C ASP A 145 -6.50 11.41 -12.15
N LYS A 146 -5.69 11.82 -13.12
CA LYS A 146 -4.40 12.46 -12.83
C LYS A 146 -4.55 13.71 -11.96
N GLY A 147 -5.55 14.54 -12.20
CA GLY A 147 -5.79 15.77 -11.44
C GLY A 147 -6.15 15.47 -9.99
N GLN A 148 -7.00 14.48 -9.75
CA GLN A 148 -7.37 14.01 -8.41
C GLN A 148 -6.18 13.39 -7.68
N TYR A 149 -5.34 12.63 -8.38
CA TYR A 149 -4.12 12.07 -7.81
C TYR A 149 -3.10 13.17 -7.44
N ASP A 150 -2.86 14.12 -8.34
CA ASP A 150 -1.97 15.26 -8.08
C ASP A 150 -2.49 16.10 -6.89
N HIS A 151 -3.80 16.25 -6.75
CA HIS A 151 -4.43 16.99 -5.65
C HIS A 151 -4.21 16.32 -4.30
N LEU A 152 -4.27 14.98 -4.22
CA LEU A 152 -3.94 14.25 -2.99
C LEU A 152 -2.55 14.63 -2.48
N TRP A 153 -1.56 14.65 -3.34
CA TRP A 153 -0.20 15.03 -2.95
C TRP A 153 -0.08 16.49 -2.53
N GLN A 154 -0.80 17.39 -3.20
CA GLN A 154 -0.81 18.80 -2.81
C GLN A 154 -1.40 19.02 -1.42
N GLU A 155 -2.44 18.30 -1.05
CA GLU A 155 -3.02 18.35 0.29
C GLU A 155 -2.03 17.89 1.37
N PHE A 156 -1.25 16.83 1.08
CA PHE A 156 -0.22 16.33 2.01
C PHE A 156 0.99 17.25 2.13
N LEU A 157 1.38 17.90 1.06
CA LEU A 157 2.56 18.77 0.99
C LEU A 157 2.24 20.21 1.41
N SER A 158 0.97 20.57 1.50
CA SER A 158 0.58 21.90 1.99
C SER A 158 0.92 22.02 3.47
N PRO A 159 1.66 23.06 3.90
CA PRO A 159 1.89 23.26 5.31
C PRO A 159 0.54 23.36 6.02
N CYS A 160 0.36 22.54 7.06
CA CYS A 160 -0.83 22.60 7.90
C CYS A 160 -1.01 24.06 8.36
N PRO A 161 -2.12 24.74 8.03
CA PRO A 161 -2.33 26.12 8.44
C PRO A 161 -2.18 26.19 9.95
N GLU A 162 -1.24 26.98 10.41
CA GLU A 162 -1.06 27.27 11.83
C GLU A 162 -2.40 27.78 12.36
N LYS A 163 -3.09 27.00 13.16
CA LYS A 163 -4.10 27.57 14.05
C LYS A 163 -3.31 28.44 15.01
N ASN A 164 -3.22 29.71 14.69
CA ASN A 164 -2.74 30.72 15.62
C ASN A 164 -3.49 30.50 16.94
N GLY A 165 -2.80 29.93 17.91
CA GLY A 165 -3.29 29.86 19.27
C GLY A 165 -3.54 31.29 19.70
N SER A 166 -4.82 31.61 19.85
CA SER A 166 -5.25 32.81 20.53
C SER A 166 -4.61 32.83 21.93
N ASN A 167 -3.88 33.87 22.16
CA ASN A 167 -3.51 34.46 23.43
C ASN A 167 -4.08 33.76 24.69
N ILE A 168 -3.17 33.27 25.52
CA ILE A 168 -3.28 33.36 26.96
C ILE A 168 -2.16 34.26 27.47
#